data_c7b4ee0cf8cfc28c22eb0a7083dfbaee
#
_entry.id   c7b4ee0cf8cfc28c22eb0a7083dfbaee
#
_cell.length_a   1.000
_cell.length_b   1.000
_cell.length_c   1.000
_cell.angle_alpha   90.00
_cell.angle_beta   90.00
_cell.angle_gamma   90.00
#
_symmetry.space_group_name_H-M   'P 1'
#
loop_
_entity.id
_entity.type
_entity.pdbx_description
1 polymer ?
#
loop_
_entity_poly.entity_id
_entity_poly.type
_entity_poly.pdbx_seq_one_letter_code
_entity_poly.pdbx_strand_id
1 'polypeptide(L)'
;MGLSRTQAARLVAGGAVSVNGTTARASRLLTLSDQVVVRFPEHEPPRTLQPAPIPLSVLFEDEHLAVIDKPAGLVVHPAPGHWNDTLVNALVARGTTLSGGAEGRPGIVHRLDRDTSGLMVVAKTDLAHRRLAAAIATRRVHRGYAALSWGHLDQSARTIQAAIARHPQDRKRMIVTPEGRPARTDARVIARFEVADLLRLELHTGRTHQIRVHLEHIGHPVVGDPVYAGGGSRRITGPLRRRAEALERATPRQALHAAVLAFRHPASGAALEFRSEWPADLRESLLAAGGEDLVARPDPLSYLLFFNRDG
;
A
#
# COMPACT_ATOMS: atom_id res chain seq x y z
N MET A 1 -0.94 30.61 13.91
CA MET A 1 -0.58 29.59 12.90
C MET A 1 0.08 28.42 13.58
N GLY A 2 -0.51 27.22 13.50
CA GLY A 2 0.10 26.01 14.09
C GLY A 2 0.97 25.28 13.08
N LEU A 3 2.29 25.48 13.14
CA LEU A 3 3.25 24.67 12.38
C LEU A 3 3.51 23.35 13.12
N SER A 4 3.54 22.22 12.40
CA SER A 4 4.03 20.97 12.96
C SER A 4 5.54 21.04 13.22
N ARG A 5 6.04 20.27 14.17
CA ARG A 5 7.49 20.19 14.47
C ARG A 5 8.35 19.90 13.22
N THR A 6 7.87 19.06 12.33
CA THR A 6 8.55 18.69 11.07
C THR A 6 8.58 19.85 10.08
N GLN A 7 7.50 20.64 9.99
CA GLN A 7 7.45 21.84 9.14
C GLN A 7 8.41 22.92 9.66
N ALA A 8 8.40 23.17 10.97
CA ALA A 8 9.32 24.11 11.59
C ALA A 8 10.80 23.71 11.37
N ALA A 9 11.14 22.44 11.57
CA ALA A 9 12.49 21.93 11.33
C ALA A 9 12.95 22.10 9.87
N ARG A 10 12.07 21.88 8.88
CA ARG A 10 12.35 22.11 7.46
C ARG A 10 12.63 23.58 7.15
N LEU A 11 11.82 24.49 7.70
CA LEU A 11 12.00 25.93 7.51
C LEU A 11 13.34 26.41 8.10
N VAL A 12 13.72 25.92 9.28
CA VAL A 12 15.02 26.21 9.90
C VAL A 12 16.17 25.66 9.06
N ALA A 13 16.11 24.41 8.63
CA ALA A 13 17.13 23.77 7.81
C ALA A 13 17.28 24.44 6.43
N GLY A 14 16.17 24.96 5.86
CA GLY A 14 16.15 25.71 4.60
C GLY A 14 16.56 27.17 4.73
N GLY A 15 16.98 27.64 5.93
CA GLY A 15 17.40 29.05 6.13
C GLY A 15 16.24 30.05 6.12
N ALA A 16 15.00 29.58 6.18
CA ALA A 16 13.79 30.40 6.11
C ALA A 16 13.39 31.03 7.46
N VAL A 17 14.15 30.76 8.53
CA VAL A 17 13.92 31.32 9.86
C VAL A 17 15.10 32.14 10.27
N SER A 18 14.86 33.39 10.71
CA SER A 18 15.86 34.25 11.31
C SER A 18 15.45 34.69 12.72
N VAL A 19 16.45 34.92 13.57
CA VAL A 19 16.26 35.43 14.92
C VAL A 19 17.14 36.69 15.04
N ASN A 20 16.53 37.82 15.31
CA ASN A 20 17.20 39.15 15.38
C ASN A 20 18.00 39.41 14.09
N GLY A 21 17.40 39.10 12.91
CA GLY A 21 18.03 39.33 11.61
C GLY A 21 19.06 38.27 11.18
N THR A 22 19.43 37.31 12.03
CA THR A 22 20.44 36.27 11.72
C THR A 22 19.76 34.94 11.50
N THR A 23 20.16 34.17 10.45
CA THR A 23 19.62 32.83 10.15
C THR A 23 19.72 31.92 11.37
N ALA A 24 18.57 31.34 11.77
CA ALA A 24 18.47 30.49 12.94
C ALA A 24 19.04 29.08 12.70
N ARG A 25 19.71 28.54 13.72
CA ARG A 25 20.05 27.10 13.79
C ARG A 25 19.06 26.39 14.69
N ALA A 26 18.77 25.09 14.43
CA ALA A 26 17.82 24.30 15.19
C ALA A 26 18.17 24.18 16.69
N SER A 27 19.45 24.34 17.05
CA SER A 27 19.95 24.29 18.43
C SER A 27 19.89 25.62 19.15
N ARG A 28 19.46 26.73 18.49
CA ARG A 28 19.41 28.05 19.14
C ARG A 28 18.29 28.10 20.17
N LEU A 29 18.64 28.43 21.40
CA LEU A 29 17.68 28.74 22.46
C LEU A 29 17.16 30.16 22.27
N LEU A 30 15.84 30.32 22.41
CA LEU A 30 15.17 31.61 22.28
C LEU A 30 14.96 32.26 23.64
N THR A 31 15.06 33.57 23.69
CA THR A 31 14.69 34.40 24.84
C THR A 31 13.40 35.17 24.56
N LEU A 32 12.76 35.72 25.61
CA LEU A 32 11.52 36.50 25.46
C LEU A 32 11.67 37.76 24.61
N SER A 33 12.89 38.27 24.48
CA SER A 33 13.20 39.50 23.72
C SER A 33 13.57 39.20 22.26
N ASP A 34 13.70 37.91 21.85
CA ASP A 34 14.10 37.60 20.50
C ASP A 34 12.93 37.79 19.49
N GLN A 35 13.25 38.51 18.41
CA GLN A 35 12.36 38.65 17.29
C GLN A 35 12.60 37.49 16.31
N VAL A 36 11.60 36.59 16.19
CA VAL A 36 11.63 35.45 15.25
C VAL A 36 10.87 35.82 13.98
N VAL A 37 11.58 35.87 12.87
CA VAL A 37 10.97 36.07 11.54
C VAL A 37 11.03 34.78 10.77
N VAL A 38 9.86 34.33 10.30
CA VAL A 38 9.73 33.15 9.44
C VAL A 38 9.34 33.61 8.04
N ARG A 39 10.22 33.42 7.08
CA ARG A 39 9.94 33.63 5.66
C ARG A 39 9.43 32.30 5.11
N PHE A 40 8.14 32.22 4.82
CA PHE A 40 7.63 31.09 4.09
C PHE A 40 8.16 31.17 2.66
N PRO A 41 8.88 30.14 2.14
CA PRO A 41 9.18 30.11 0.72
C PRO A 41 7.87 30.29 -0.04
N GLU A 42 7.86 31.10 -1.08
CA GLU A 42 6.73 31.17 -1.98
C GLU A 42 6.32 29.74 -2.31
N HIS A 43 5.11 29.37 -1.97
CA HIS A 43 4.60 28.07 -2.37
C HIS A 43 4.66 28.06 -3.90
N GLU A 44 5.45 27.14 -4.47
CA GLU A 44 5.12 26.73 -5.84
C GLU A 44 3.61 26.47 -5.83
N PRO A 45 2.83 27.13 -6.69
CA PRO A 45 1.39 26.92 -6.71
C PRO A 45 1.16 25.41 -6.78
N PRO A 46 0.20 24.85 -6.01
CA PRO A 46 -0.02 23.42 -6.00
C PRO A 46 -0.11 22.98 -7.46
N ARG A 47 0.80 22.07 -7.88
CA ARG A 47 0.86 21.63 -9.27
C ARG A 47 -0.53 21.15 -9.63
N THR A 48 -1.15 21.83 -10.59
CA THR A 48 -2.49 21.47 -11.05
C THR A 48 -2.45 20.03 -11.52
N LEU A 49 -3.31 19.19 -10.94
CA LEU A 49 -3.40 17.79 -11.34
C LEU A 49 -3.84 17.74 -12.81
N GLN A 50 -2.95 17.25 -13.66
CA GLN A 50 -3.25 17.09 -15.07
C GLN A 50 -4.10 15.84 -15.27
N PRO A 51 -5.20 15.90 -16.03
CA PRO A 51 -5.96 14.71 -16.41
C PRO A 51 -5.10 13.75 -17.23
N ALA A 52 -5.20 12.44 -16.95
CA ALA A 52 -4.56 11.40 -17.76
C ALA A 52 -5.59 10.31 -18.09
N PRO A 53 -5.81 9.97 -19.38
CA PRO A 53 -6.83 9.01 -19.81
C PRO A 53 -6.38 7.57 -19.58
N ILE A 54 -6.10 7.20 -18.33
CA ILE A 54 -5.71 5.84 -17.92
C ILE A 54 -6.98 5.05 -17.63
N PRO A 55 -7.19 3.88 -18.25
CA PRO A 55 -8.35 3.03 -17.97
C PRO A 55 -8.40 2.58 -16.51
N LEU A 56 -9.56 2.73 -15.86
CA LEU A 56 -9.80 2.30 -14.49
C LEU A 56 -11.03 1.40 -14.41
N SER A 57 -10.91 0.29 -13.71
CA SER A 57 -12.05 -0.53 -13.29
C SER A 57 -12.65 0.08 -12.03
N VAL A 58 -13.86 0.65 -12.13
CA VAL A 58 -14.63 1.21 -11.02
C VAL A 58 -15.75 0.23 -10.68
N LEU A 59 -15.68 -0.38 -9.50
CA LEU A 59 -16.66 -1.38 -9.04
C LEU A 59 -17.89 -0.75 -8.39
N PHE A 60 -17.72 0.43 -7.82
CA PHE A 60 -18.77 1.19 -7.17
C PHE A 60 -18.44 2.67 -7.20
N GLU A 61 -19.43 3.51 -7.44
CA GLU A 61 -19.30 4.96 -7.35
C GLU A 61 -20.63 5.58 -6.96
N ASP A 62 -20.59 6.51 -6.00
CA ASP A 62 -21.70 7.37 -5.65
C ASP A 62 -21.23 8.84 -5.48
N GLU A 63 -22.02 9.69 -4.83
CA GLU A 63 -21.65 11.09 -4.57
C GLU A 63 -20.52 11.24 -3.54
N HIS A 64 -20.28 10.24 -2.68
CA HIS A 64 -19.37 10.32 -1.54
C HIS A 64 -18.04 9.61 -1.76
N LEU A 65 -18.02 8.50 -2.49
CA LEU A 65 -16.83 7.68 -2.68
C LEU A 65 -16.84 6.92 -4.01
N ALA A 66 -15.68 6.42 -4.39
CA ALA A 66 -15.53 5.40 -5.43
C ALA A 66 -14.70 4.22 -4.92
N VAL A 67 -15.03 3.00 -5.35
CA VAL A 67 -14.22 1.79 -5.13
C VAL A 67 -13.67 1.33 -6.46
N ILE A 68 -12.36 1.17 -6.51
CA ILE A 68 -11.58 0.95 -7.72
C ILE A 68 -10.82 -0.36 -7.58
N ASP A 69 -10.78 -1.15 -8.64
CA ASP A 69 -9.81 -2.22 -8.80
C ASP A 69 -8.58 -1.65 -9.54
N LYS A 70 -7.54 -1.31 -8.78
CA LYS A 70 -6.34 -0.67 -9.30
C LYS A 70 -5.49 -1.68 -10.08
N PRO A 71 -5.14 -1.42 -11.33
CA PRO A 71 -4.19 -2.26 -12.06
C PRO A 71 -2.79 -2.20 -11.41
N ALA A 72 -1.98 -3.21 -11.64
CA ALA A 72 -0.55 -3.16 -11.35
C ALA A 72 0.15 -2.13 -12.25
N GLY A 73 1.32 -1.65 -11.85
CA GLY A 73 2.09 -0.64 -12.57
C GLY A 73 1.65 0.81 -12.32
N LEU A 74 0.45 1.03 -11.78
CA LEU A 74 -0.12 2.37 -11.56
C LEU A 74 0.23 2.91 -10.16
N VAL A 75 0.92 4.05 -10.11
CA VAL A 75 1.19 4.80 -8.87
C VAL A 75 -0.11 5.48 -8.40
N VAL A 76 -0.35 5.50 -7.09
CA VAL A 76 -1.63 6.03 -6.55
C VAL A 76 -1.73 7.54 -6.65
N HIS A 77 -0.69 8.30 -6.28
CA HIS A 77 -0.70 9.76 -6.25
C HIS A 77 0.64 10.32 -6.73
N PRO A 78 0.69 11.58 -7.20
CA PRO A 78 1.91 12.19 -7.69
C PRO A 78 3.08 12.07 -6.72
N ALA A 79 4.22 11.66 -7.26
CA ALA A 79 5.47 11.43 -6.54
C ALA A 79 6.67 11.70 -7.49
N PRO A 80 7.89 11.86 -6.99
CA PRO A 80 9.07 12.00 -7.85
C PRO A 80 9.16 10.88 -8.90
N GLY A 81 9.19 11.27 -10.18
CA GLY A 81 9.18 10.38 -11.34
C GLY A 81 7.79 10.05 -11.90
N HIS A 82 6.71 10.39 -11.19
CA HIS A 82 5.32 10.11 -11.59
C HIS A 82 4.43 11.30 -11.22
N TRP A 83 4.29 12.27 -12.13
CA TRP A 83 3.53 13.50 -11.86
C TRP A 83 2.17 13.52 -12.54
N ASN A 84 2.05 12.90 -13.73
CA ASN A 84 0.87 12.97 -14.58
C ASN A 84 0.32 11.59 -14.95
N ASP A 85 0.88 10.51 -14.42
CA ASP A 85 0.61 9.11 -14.75
C ASP A 85 0.12 8.31 -13.54
N THR A 86 -0.64 8.96 -12.65
CA THR A 86 -1.09 8.33 -11.40
C THR A 86 -2.59 8.04 -11.40
N LEU A 87 -3.04 7.22 -10.46
CA LEU A 87 -4.47 6.96 -10.23
C LEU A 87 -5.26 8.26 -10.03
N VAL A 88 -4.71 9.23 -9.30
CA VAL A 88 -5.36 10.53 -9.09
C VAL A 88 -5.55 11.26 -10.41
N ASN A 89 -4.54 11.25 -11.31
CA ASN A 89 -4.66 11.86 -12.65
C ASN A 89 -5.73 11.16 -13.50
N ALA A 90 -5.82 9.83 -13.40
CA ALA A 90 -6.85 9.05 -14.10
C ALA A 90 -8.26 9.37 -13.60
N LEU A 91 -8.44 9.54 -12.30
CA LEU A 91 -9.72 9.94 -11.70
C LEU A 91 -10.14 11.35 -12.12
N VAL A 92 -9.20 12.28 -12.18
CA VAL A 92 -9.44 13.64 -12.68
C VAL A 92 -9.86 13.61 -14.15
N ALA A 93 -9.20 12.80 -15.00
CA ALA A 93 -9.58 12.64 -16.40
C ALA A 93 -10.97 12.05 -16.59
N ARG A 94 -11.41 11.20 -15.68
CA ARG A 94 -12.75 10.62 -15.63
C ARG A 94 -13.83 11.64 -15.17
N GLY A 95 -13.43 12.83 -14.71
CA GLY A 95 -14.34 13.81 -14.13
C GLY A 95 -14.77 13.46 -12.68
N THR A 96 -14.09 12.53 -12.03
CA THR A 96 -14.39 12.18 -10.64
C THR A 96 -14.03 13.36 -9.73
N THR A 97 -15.00 13.93 -9.04
CA THR A 97 -14.75 14.90 -7.98
C THR A 97 -14.00 14.19 -6.84
N LEU A 98 -12.93 14.79 -6.36
CA LEU A 98 -12.12 14.25 -5.26
C LEU A 98 -12.17 15.21 -4.08
N SER A 99 -12.24 14.67 -2.86
CA SER A 99 -12.12 15.48 -1.65
C SER A 99 -10.78 16.21 -1.63
N GLY A 100 -10.73 17.39 -1.00
CA GLY A 100 -9.54 18.25 -1.00
C GLY A 100 -8.26 17.62 -0.44
N GLY A 101 -8.36 16.57 0.37
CA GLY A 101 -7.23 15.79 0.90
C GLY A 101 -6.08 16.62 1.48
N ALA A 102 -5.39 16.14 2.48
CA ALA A 102 -4.19 16.81 2.97
C ALA A 102 -3.02 16.66 1.97
N GLU A 103 -2.24 17.71 1.77
CA GLU A 103 -0.93 17.69 1.11
C GLU A 103 -0.91 17.14 -0.34
N GLY A 104 -1.84 17.54 -1.21
CA GLY A 104 -1.81 17.20 -2.64
C GLY A 104 -2.17 15.73 -2.94
N ARG A 105 -2.92 15.06 -2.07
CA ARG A 105 -3.43 13.71 -2.23
C ARG A 105 -4.96 13.66 -2.22
N PRO A 106 -5.62 14.37 -3.14
CA PRO A 106 -7.07 14.47 -3.14
C PRO A 106 -7.71 13.08 -3.20
N GLY A 107 -8.70 12.85 -2.34
CA GLY A 107 -9.45 11.61 -2.27
C GLY A 107 -8.74 10.39 -1.66
N ILE A 108 -7.43 10.43 -1.45
CA ILE A 108 -6.65 9.25 -1.07
C ILE A 108 -6.62 9.06 0.45
N VAL A 109 -7.34 8.06 0.94
CA VAL A 109 -7.40 7.67 2.37
C VAL A 109 -6.46 6.50 2.72
N HIS A 110 -6.10 5.67 1.74
CA HIS A 110 -5.07 4.64 1.84
C HIS A 110 -4.40 4.41 0.48
N ARG A 111 -3.38 3.55 0.43
CA ARG A 111 -2.64 3.32 -0.81
C ARG A 111 -2.27 1.86 -0.99
N LEU A 112 -2.07 1.47 -2.24
CA LEU A 112 -1.35 0.27 -2.67
C LEU A 112 0.01 0.68 -3.23
N ASP A 113 0.96 -0.25 -3.26
CA ASP A 113 2.23 -0.06 -3.97
C ASP A 113 1.97 -0.02 -5.49
N ARG A 114 2.89 0.54 -6.27
CA ARG A 114 2.77 0.64 -7.73
C ARG A 114 2.35 -0.68 -8.36
N ASP A 115 3.09 -1.75 -8.05
CA ASP A 115 2.92 -3.06 -8.68
C ASP A 115 2.01 -4.02 -7.88
N THR A 116 1.35 -3.53 -6.83
CA THR A 116 0.25 -4.22 -6.15
C THR A 116 -1.06 -3.84 -6.82
N SER A 117 -1.82 -4.82 -7.27
CA SER A 117 -3.17 -4.65 -7.85
C SER A 117 -4.26 -4.80 -6.80
N GLY A 118 -5.50 -4.43 -7.16
CA GLY A 118 -6.69 -4.71 -6.38
C GLY A 118 -7.38 -3.51 -5.75
N LEU A 119 -8.21 -3.78 -4.79
CA LEU A 119 -9.24 -2.88 -4.27
C LEU A 119 -8.71 -1.68 -3.50
N MET A 120 -9.21 -0.51 -3.87
CA MET A 120 -9.00 0.75 -3.17
C MET A 120 -10.30 1.54 -3.06
N VAL A 121 -10.51 2.23 -1.92
CA VAL A 121 -11.55 3.25 -1.78
C VAL A 121 -10.96 4.65 -1.89
N VAL A 122 -11.65 5.51 -2.62
CA VAL A 122 -11.32 6.91 -2.84
C VAL A 122 -12.47 7.77 -2.35
N ALA A 123 -12.19 8.84 -1.61
CA ALA A 123 -13.18 9.77 -1.10
C ALA A 123 -13.45 10.89 -2.11
N LYS A 124 -14.74 11.15 -2.41
CA LYS A 124 -15.19 12.24 -3.29
C LYS A 124 -15.55 13.51 -2.52
N THR A 125 -15.93 13.37 -1.25
CA THR A 125 -16.27 14.49 -0.36
C THR A 125 -15.36 14.53 0.87
N ASP A 126 -15.20 15.69 1.47
CA ASP A 126 -14.40 15.86 2.70
C ASP A 126 -15.01 15.13 3.88
N LEU A 127 -16.34 14.97 3.94
CA LEU A 127 -17.02 14.16 4.93
C LEU A 127 -16.60 12.69 4.81
N ALA A 128 -16.64 12.13 3.61
CA ALA A 128 -16.24 10.76 3.33
C ALA A 128 -14.75 10.57 3.64
N HIS A 129 -13.90 11.53 3.26
CA HIS A 129 -12.47 11.49 3.55
C HIS A 129 -12.19 11.37 5.05
N ARG A 130 -12.75 12.28 5.86
CA ARG A 130 -12.56 12.26 7.31
C ARG A 130 -13.06 10.97 7.95
N ARG A 131 -14.26 10.50 7.56
CA ARG A 131 -14.87 9.28 8.13
C ARG A 131 -14.12 8.01 7.73
N LEU A 132 -13.72 7.88 6.45
CA LEU A 132 -12.92 6.74 6.00
C LEU A 132 -11.52 6.74 6.62
N ALA A 133 -10.85 7.89 6.68
CA ALA A 133 -9.55 8.00 7.34
C ALA A 133 -9.63 7.61 8.84
N ALA A 134 -10.67 8.05 9.56
CA ALA A 134 -10.93 7.65 10.93
C ALA A 134 -11.24 6.15 11.05
N ALA A 135 -12.02 5.57 10.13
CA ALA A 135 -12.32 4.15 10.11
C ALA A 135 -11.07 3.29 9.87
N ILE A 136 -10.17 3.74 8.99
CA ILE A 136 -8.87 3.08 8.76
C ILE A 136 -7.99 3.16 10.03
N ALA A 137 -7.89 4.33 10.65
CA ALA A 137 -7.10 4.54 11.86
C ALA A 137 -7.61 3.69 13.04
N THR A 138 -8.92 3.49 13.13
CA THR A 138 -9.58 2.65 14.16
C THR A 138 -9.78 1.20 13.74
N ARG A 139 -9.17 0.75 12.61
CA ARG A 139 -9.21 -0.64 12.10
C ARG A 139 -10.62 -1.15 11.78
N ARG A 140 -11.54 -0.25 11.42
CA ARG A 140 -12.92 -0.57 11.01
C ARG A 140 -13.07 -0.77 9.50
N VAL A 141 -11.99 -0.64 8.74
CA VAL A 141 -11.91 -1.02 7.32
C VAL A 141 -11.15 -2.33 7.23
N HIS A 142 -11.84 -3.37 6.79
CA HIS A 142 -11.23 -4.67 6.52
C HIS A 142 -10.53 -4.64 5.16
N ARG A 143 -9.25 -5.05 5.13
CA ARG A 143 -8.41 -5.09 3.92
C ARG A 143 -7.72 -6.44 3.83
N GLY A 144 -8.32 -7.32 3.02
CA GLY A 144 -7.83 -8.66 2.77
C GLY A 144 -6.99 -8.71 1.49
N TYR A 145 -5.83 -9.36 1.57
CA TYR A 145 -4.91 -9.54 0.45
C TYR A 145 -4.67 -11.01 0.17
N ALA A 146 -4.46 -11.35 -1.10
CA ALA A 146 -3.91 -12.61 -1.54
C ALA A 146 -2.43 -12.44 -1.91
N ALA A 147 -1.58 -13.39 -1.55
CA ALA A 147 -0.19 -13.40 -1.97
C ALA A 147 0.34 -14.82 -2.15
N LEU A 148 1.25 -15.01 -3.12
CA LEU A 148 2.14 -16.17 -3.13
C LEU A 148 3.43 -15.80 -2.39
N SER A 149 3.85 -16.62 -1.43
CA SER A 149 5.08 -16.44 -0.69
C SER A 149 6.02 -17.64 -0.88
N TRP A 150 7.32 -17.40 -0.92
CA TRP A 150 8.33 -18.45 -1.02
C TRP A 150 8.39 -19.32 0.23
N GLY A 151 8.49 -20.64 0.02
CA GLY A 151 8.56 -21.64 1.09
C GLY A 151 7.24 -21.80 1.82
N HIS A 152 7.29 -22.37 3.02
CA HIS A 152 6.12 -22.75 3.80
C HIS A 152 6.16 -22.12 5.19
N LEU A 153 5.08 -21.45 5.58
CA LEU A 153 4.91 -21.00 6.95
C LEU A 153 4.87 -22.23 7.89
N ASP A 154 5.56 -22.15 9.02
CA ASP A 154 5.60 -23.24 10.02
C ASP A 154 4.19 -23.55 10.59
N GLN A 155 3.34 -22.52 10.65
CA GLN A 155 1.96 -22.61 11.16
C GLN A 155 0.96 -22.20 10.08
N SER A 156 -0.25 -22.74 10.12
CA SER A 156 -1.34 -22.38 9.20
C SER A 156 -1.82 -20.94 9.36
N ALA A 157 -1.57 -20.33 10.52
CA ALA A 157 -1.84 -18.91 10.77
C ALA A 157 -0.72 -18.28 11.60
N ARG A 158 -0.34 -17.05 11.27
CA ARG A 158 0.73 -16.30 11.94
C ARG A 158 0.41 -14.81 12.03
N THR A 159 0.53 -14.23 13.22
CA THR A 159 0.53 -12.78 13.39
C THR A 159 1.97 -12.26 13.33
N ILE A 160 2.23 -11.31 12.42
CA ILE A 160 3.51 -10.62 12.30
C ILE A 160 3.34 -9.23 12.90
N GLN A 161 3.93 -9.02 14.06
CA GLN A 161 3.91 -7.74 14.76
C GLN A 161 5.33 -7.20 14.87
N ALA A 162 5.71 -6.35 13.91
CA ALA A 162 7.07 -5.84 13.79
C ALA A 162 7.04 -4.40 13.28
N ALA A 163 7.77 -3.50 13.94
CA ALA A 163 7.78 -2.09 13.58
C ALA A 163 8.60 -1.84 12.30
N ILE A 164 8.11 -0.94 11.44
CA ILE A 164 8.67 -0.69 10.11
C ILE A 164 9.18 0.75 10.01
N ALA A 165 10.42 0.91 9.52
CA ALA A 165 11.02 2.19 9.17
C ALA A 165 11.55 2.18 7.72
N ARG A 166 11.94 3.35 7.23
CA ARG A 166 12.65 3.47 5.96
C ARG A 166 14.10 2.98 6.15
N HIS A 167 14.59 2.22 5.18
CA HIS A 167 15.98 1.74 5.20
C HIS A 167 16.95 2.95 5.19
N PRO A 168 17.97 2.99 6.06
CA PRO A 168 18.81 4.18 6.23
C PRO A 168 19.64 4.52 4.98
N GLN A 169 20.08 3.52 4.23
CA GLN A 169 20.95 3.68 3.06
C GLN A 169 20.20 3.54 1.73
N ASP A 170 19.15 2.72 1.67
CA ASP A 170 18.34 2.52 0.46
C ASP A 170 16.93 3.12 0.63
N ARG A 171 16.72 4.32 0.12
CA ARG A 171 15.45 5.04 0.25
C ARG A 171 14.27 4.37 -0.46
N LYS A 172 14.51 3.36 -1.32
CA LYS A 172 13.45 2.58 -1.98
C LYS A 172 12.95 1.44 -1.10
N ARG A 173 13.69 1.06 -0.07
CA ARG A 173 13.36 -0.05 0.83
C ARG A 173 12.80 0.42 2.17
N MET A 174 12.00 -0.44 2.75
CA MET A 174 11.59 -0.39 4.15
C MET A 174 12.26 -1.57 4.89
N ILE A 175 12.41 -1.46 6.19
CA ILE A 175 12.98 -2.51 7.05
C ILE A 175 12.17 -2.66 8.33
N VAL A 176 12.22 -3.85 8.91
CA VAL A 176 11.81 -4.07 10.30
C VAL A 176 12.92 -3.58 11.23
N THR A 177 12.57 -2.72 12.18
CA THR A 177 13.48 -2.21 13.20
C THR A 177 12.69 -1.72 14.41
N PRO A 178 13.22 -1.86 15.65
CA PRO A 178 12.55 -1.41 16.87
C PRO A 178 12.18 0.09 16.86
N GLU A 179 12.98 0.94 16.21
CA GLU A 179 12.77 2.38 16.09
C GLU A 179 11.68 2.74 15.06
N GLY A 180 11.14 1.74 14.36
CA GLY A 180 10.12 1.90 13.35
C GLY A 180 8.76 2.26 13.91
N ARG A 181 7.81 2.49 13.01
CA ARG A 181 6.41 2.69 13.38
C ARG A 181 5.72 1.34 13.56
N PRO A 182 4.96 1.11 14.64
CA PRO A 182 4.26 -0.15 14.88
C PRO A 182 3.45 -0.59 13.65
N ALA A 183 3.58 -1.88 13.31
CA ALA A 183 2.86 -2.50 12.21
C ALA A 183 2.43 -3.93 12.60
N ARG A 184 1.24 -4.34 12.11
CA ARG A 184 0.70 -5.68 12.31
C ARG A 184 0.03 -6.19 11.05
N THR A 185 0.40 -7.42 10.66
CA THR A 185 -0.18 -8.21 9.56
C THR A 185 -0.54 -9.59 10.08
N ASP A 186 -1.77 -10.04 9.89
CA ASP A 186 -2.14 -11.41 10.14
C ASP A 186 -2.07 -12.18 8.81
N ALA A 187 -1.43 -13.36 8.82
CA ALA A 187 -1.25 -14.23 7.68
C ALA A 187 -1.89 -15.59 7.96
N ARG A 188 -2.61 -16.13 6.98
CA ARG A 188 -3.19 -17.49 7.02
C ARG A 188 -2.84 -18.21 5.72
N VAL A 189 -2.38 -19.45 5.84
CA VAL A 189 -2.15 -20.34 4.70
C VAL A 189 -3.51 -20.81 4.17
N ILE A 190 -3.76 -20.57 2.88
CA ILE A 190 -4.95 -21.03 2.17
C ILE A 190 -4.66 -22.32 1.42
N ALA A 191 -3.48 -22.38 0.77
CA ALA A 191 -3.00 -23.58 0.12
C ALA A 191 -1.48 -23.67 0.21
N ARG A 192 -0.97 -24.91 0.28
CA ARG A 192 0.46 -25.21 0.20
C ARG A 192 0.76 -25.88 -1.12
N PHE A 193 1.71 -25.32 -1.85
CA PHE A 193 2.23 -25.89 -3.09
C PHE A 193 3.63 -26.42 -2.84
N GLU A 194 4.28 -27.02 -3.82
CA GLU A 194 5.60 -27.63 -3.63
C GLU A 194 6.69 -26.66 -3.16
N VAL A 195 6.63 -25.37 -3.56
CA VAL A 195 7.69 -24.38 -3.31
C VAL A 195 7.18 -23.04 -2.75
N ALA A 196 5.89 -22.91 -2.57
CA ALA A 196 5.24 -21.65 -2.18
C ALA A 196 3.95 -21.91 -1.41
N ASP A 197 3.56 -20.98 -0.55
CA ASP A 197 2.23 -20.92 0.06
C ASP A 197 1.38 -19.84 -0.61
N LEU A 198 0.09 -20.12 -0.86
CA LEU A 198 -0.92 -19.11 -1.10
C LEU A 198 -1.44 -18.62 0.25
N LEU A 199 -1.28 -17.33 0.50
CA LEU A 199 -1.63 -16.69 1.77
C LEU A 199 -2.84 -15.76 1.63
N ARG A 200 -3.72 -15.78 2.62
CA ARG A 200 -4.62 -14.68 2.96
C ARG A 200 -3.92 -13.81 4.00
N LEU A 201 -3.89 -12.51 3.73
CA LEU A 201 -3.25 -11.54 4.61
C LEU A 201 -4.25 -10.46 4.99
N GLU A 202 -4.24 -10.06 6.26
CA GLU A 202 -5.09 -9.00 6.79
C GLU A 202 -4.24 -7.88 7.39
N LEU A 203 -4.50 -6.63 6.95
CA LEU A 203 -3.76 -5.47 7.40
C LEU A 203 -4.48 -4.75 8.55
N HIS A 204 -3.88 -4.73 9.73
CA HIS A 204 -4.30 -3.89 10.86
C HIS A 204 -3.70 -2.49 10.82
N THR A 205 -2.61 -2.32 10.11
CA THR A 205 -1.93 -1.04 9.85
C THR A 205 -1.63 -0.93 8.35
N GLY A 206 -1.20 0.23 7.87
CA GLY A 206 -0.92 0.46 6.43
C GLY A 206 0.41 1.19 6.24
N ARG A 207 1.54 0.56 6.64
CA ARG A 207 2.87 1.12 6.38
C ARG A 207 3.29 0.82 4.94
N THR A 208 4.15 1.65 4.39
CA THR A 208 4.71 1.43 3.05
C THR A 208 5.36 0.05 2.97
N HIS A 209 5.05 -0.73 1.93
CA HIS A 209 5.54 -2.08 1.68
C HIS A 209 5.29 -3.09 2.82
N GLN A 210 4.32 -2.84 3.70
CA GLN A 210 4.18 -3.57 4.97
C GLN A 210 4.13 -5.09 4.80
N ILE A 211 3.23 -5.61 3.97
CA ILE A 211 3.12 -7.07 3.74
C ILE A 211 4.45 -7.64 3.24
N ARG A 212 5.06 -6.98 2.27
CA ARG A 212 6.30 -7.42 1.61
C ARG A 212 7.46 -7.50 2.59
N VAL A 213 7.62 -6.46 3.41
CA VAL A 213 8.66 -6.39 4.46
C VAL A 213 8.40 -7.38 5.57
N HIS A 214 7.15 -7.55 6.01
CA HIS A 214 6.79 -8.50 7.05
C HIS A 214 7.03 -9.95 6.61
N LEU A 215 6.65 -10.31 5.39
CA LEU A 215 6.89 -11.65 4.86
C LEU A 215 8.38 -11.92 4.66
N GLU A 216 9.15 -10.95 4.16
CA GLU A 216 10.61 -11.05 4.06
C GLU A 216 11.25 -11.23 5.43
N HIS A 217 10.84 -10.44 6.43
CA HIS A 217 11.35 -10.50 7.81
C HIS A 217 11.18 -11.88 8.44
N ILE A 218 10.09 -12.58 8.15
CA ILE A 218 9.87 -13.95 8.66
C ILE A 218 10.44 -15.05 7.76
N GLY A 219 11.20 -14.69 6.72
CA GLY A 219 11.86 -15.64 5.82
C GLY A 219 11.03 -16.12 4.63
N HIS A 220 9.80 -15.63 4.44
CA HIS A 220 8.86 -16.05 3.40
C HIS A 220 8.47 -14.89 2.47
N PRO A 221 9.42 -14.28 1.72
CA PRO A 221 9.13 -13.12 0.90
C PRO A 221 8.12 -13.44 -0.20
N VAL A 222 7.45 -12.39 -0.70
CA VAL A 222 6.48 -12.49 -1.79
C VAL A 222 7.18 -12.96 -3.07
N VAL A 223 6.59 -13.92 -3.77
CA VAL A 223 7.07 -14.40 -5.07
C VAL A 223 7.04 -13.26 -6.09
N GLY A 224 8.10 -13.13 -6.91
CA GLY A 224 8.21 -12.08 -7.91
C GLY A 224 8.47 -10.67 -7.37
N ASP A 225 8.75 -10.52 -6.08
CA ASP A 225 9.07 -9.20 -5.50
C ASP A 225 10.48 -8.75 -5.90
N PRO A 226 10.63 -7.64 -6.67
CA PRO A 226 11.93 -7.21 -7.16
C PRO A 226 12.82 -6.59 -6.07
N VAL A 227 12.26 -6.28 -4.90
CA VAL A 227 12.96 -5.55 -3.81
C VAL A 227 13.27 -6.46 -2.64
N TYR A 228 12.32 -7.33 -2.26
CA TYR A 228 12.38 -8.12 -1.02
C TYR A 228 12.51 -9.64 -1.24
N ALA A 229 12.48 -10.13 -2.49
CA ALA A 229 12.50 -11.59 -2.76
C ALA A 229 13.76 -12.31 -2.25
N GLY A 230 14.84 -11.59 -1.92
CA GLY A 230 16.00 -12.13 -1.21
C GLY A 230 16.67 -13.34 -1.90
N GLY A 231 16.75 -13.33 -3.25
CA GLY A 231 17.32 -14.43 -4.04
C GLY A 231 16.28 -15.26 -4.81
N GLY A 232 14.97 -15.04 -4.58
CA GLY A 232 13.90 -15.68 -5.35
C GLY A 232 14.00 -17.21 -5.36
N SER A 233 13.95 -17.82 -6.55
CA SER A 233 14.06 -19.28 -6.74
C SER A 233 15.37 -19.88 -6.24
N ARG A 234 16.44 -19.06 -6.15
CA ARG A 234 17.77 -19.51 -5.67
C ARG A 234 17.77 -19.95 -4.21
N ARG A 235 16.75 -19.59 -3.44
CA ARG A 235 16.55 -20.02 -2.05
C ARG A 235 16.19 -21.51 -1.95
N ILE A 236 15.71 -22.10 -3.06
CA ILE A 236 15.25 -23.48 -3.11
C ILE A 236 16.27 -24.31 -3.89
N THR A 237 16.76 -25.36 -3.28
CA THR A 237 17.81 -26.25 -3.81
C THR A 237 17.25 -27.66 -4.04
N GLY A 238 18.04 -28.53 -4.68
CA GLY A 238 17.68 -29.93 -4.91
C GLY A 238 16.56 -30.11 -5.96
N PRO A 239 15.73 -31.15 -5.83
CA PRO A 239 14.76 -31.54 -6.85
C PRO A 239 13.72 -30.44 -7.19
N LEU A 240 13.38 -29.61 -6.21
CA LEU A 240 12.37 -28.56 -6.36
C LEU A 240 12.88 -27.29 -7.05
N ARG A 241 14.19 -27.22 -7.34
CA ARG A 241 14.79 -26.03 -7.98
C ARG A 241 14.13 -25.67 -9.30
N ARG A 242 13.85 -26.65 -10.15
CA ARG A 242 13.21 -26.42 -11.46
C ARG A 242 11.78 -25.85 -11.30
N ARG A 243 11.05 -26.33 -10.29
CA ARG A 243 9.71 -25.81 -9.96
C ARG A 243 9.78 -24.34 -9.51
N ALA A 244 10.71 -24.02 -8.63
CA ALA A 244 10.93 -22.66 -8.15
C ALA A 244 11.29 -21.70 -9.32
N GLU A 245 12.18 -22.12 -10.22
CA GLU A 245 12.53 -21.33 -11.41
C GLU A 245 11.36 -21.14 -12.39
N ALA A 246 10.51 -22.17 -12.54
CA ALA A 246 9.29 -22.04 -13.35
C ALA A 246 8.32 -21.03 -12.73
N LEU A 247 8.08 -21.12 -11.42
CA LEU A 247 7.23 -20.17 -10.70
C LEU A 247 7.78 -18.72 -10.78
N GLU A 248 9.08 -18.54 -10.61
CA GLU A 248 9.71 -17.22 -10.72
C GLU A 248 9.54 -16.62 -12.11
N ARG A 249 9.76 -17.40 -13.18
CA ARG A 249 9.54 -16.95 -14.56
C ARG A 249 8.08 -16.62 -14.87
N ALA A 250 7.14 -17.35 -14.29
CA ALA A 250 5.71 -17.14 -14.46
C ALA A 250 5.18 -15.93 -13.65
N THR A 251 6.02 -15.31 -12.81
CA THR A 251 5.58 -14.25 -11.89
C THR A 251 6.24 -12.91 -12.24
N PRO A 252 5.58 -12.07 -13.07
CA PRO A 252 6.20 -10.87 -13.66
C PRO A 252 6.41 -9.72 -12.67
N ARG A 253 5.76 -9.77 -11.52
CA ARG A 253 5.80 -8.77 -10.43
C ARG A 253 5.54 -9.42 -9.08
N GLN A 254 5.58 -8.66 -8.00
CA GLN A 254 5.14 -9.20 -6.70
C GLN A 254 3.72 -9.82 -6.81
N ALA A 255 3.61 -11.11 -6.51
CA ALA A 255 2.35 -11.85 -6.47
C ALA A 255 1.55 -11.44 -5.22
N LEU A 256 1.06 -10.19 -5.24
CA LEU A 256 0.32 -9.55 -4.15
C LEU A 256 -0.87 -8.77 -4.73
N HIS A 257 -2.06 -9.04 -4.20
CA HIS A 257 -3.32 -8.49 -4.68
C HIS A 257 -4.25 -8.14 -3.52
N ALA A 258 -4.84 -6.94 -3.53
CA ALA A 258 -5.85 -6.50 -2.56
C ALA A 258 -7.21 -7.06 -2.99
N ALA A 259 -7.58 -8.23 -2.47
CA ALA A 259 -8.71 -9.02 -2.95
C ALA A 259 -10.04 -8.72 -2.24
N VAL A 260 -10.00 -8.23 -0.99
CA VAL A 260 -11.21 -7.92 -0.20
C VAL A 260 -11.10 -6.54 0.41
N LEU A 261 -12.17 -5.76 0.28
CA LEU A 261 -12.31 -4.47 0.93
C LEU A 261 -13.73 -4.36 1.52
N ALA A 262 -13.83 -4.27 2.86
CA ALA A 262 -15.12 -4.09 3.50
C ALA A 262 -15.08 -2.98 4.55
N PHE A 263 -16.13 -2.15 4.55
CA PHE A 263 -16.27 -0.99 5.44
C PHE A 263 -17.73 -0.54 5.54
N ARG A 264 -18.01 0.37 6.46
CA ARG A 264 -19.32 1.05 6.48
C ARG A 264 -19.27 2.31 5.63
N HIS A 265 -20.29 2.49 4.81
CA HIS A 265 -20.44 3.67 3.95
C HIS A 265 -20.41 4.96 4.81
N PRO A 266 -19.57 5.94 4.45
CA PRO A 266 -19.33 7.11 5.32
C PRO A 266 -20.57 8.02 5.51
N ALA A 267 -21.52 8.04 4.59
CA ALA A 267 -22.73 8.85 4.74
C ALA A 267 -23.88 8.02 5.32
N SER A 268 -24.26 6.92 4.69
CA SER A 268 -25.43 6.10 5.08
C SER A 268 -25.19 5.12 6.23
N GLY A 269 -23.94 4.76 6.52
CA GLY A 269 -23.61 3.70 7.49
C GLY A 269 -23.85 2.27 7.00
N ALA A 270 -24.34 2.06 5.78
CA ALA A 270 -24.53 0.74 5.18
C ALA A 270 -23.24 -0.07 5.13
N ALA A 271 -23.32 -1.37 5.37
CA ALA A 271 -22.17 -2.25 5.21
C ALA A 271 -21.91 -2.48 3.73
N LEU A 272 -20.68 -2.22 3.29
CA LEU A 272 -20.21 -2.45 1.93
C LEU A 272 -19.08 -3.46 1.96
N GLU A 273 -19.11 -4.43 1.03
CA GLU A 273 -18.06 -5.40 0.81
C GLU A 273 -17.84 -5.57 -0.69
N PHE A 274 -16.56 -5.52 -1.08
CA PHE A 274 -16.10 -5.68 -2.45
C PHE A 274 -15.07 -6.79 -2.50
N ARG A 275 -15.06 -7.53 -3.60
CA ARG A 275 -14.13 -8.61 -3.89
C ARG A 275 -13.53 -8.39 -5.27
N SER A 276 -12.26 -8.74 -5.42
CA SER A 276 -11.54 -8.75 -6.69
C SER A 276 -10.82 -10.08 -6.82
N GLU A 277 -10.98 -10.73 -7.95
CA GLU A 277 -10.37 -12.02 -8.26
C GLU A 277 -8.86 -11.90 -8.44
N TRP A 278 -8.18 -13.04 -8.42
CA TRP A 278 -6.75 -13.10 -8.73
C TRP A 278 -6.50 -12.52 -10.12
N PRO A 279 -5.57 -11.54 -10.26
CA PRO A 279 -5.45 -10.77 -11.48
C PRO A 279 -4.90 -11.59 -12.64
N ALA A 280 -5.37 -11.29 -13.86
CA ALA A 280 -5.06 -12.06 -15.06
C ALA A 280 -3.55 -12.16 -15.35
N ASP A 281 -2.79 -11.10 -15.07
CA ASP A 281 -1.33 -11.07 -15.27
C ASP A 281 -0.54 -11.96 -14.28
N LEU A 282 -1.18 -12.39 -13.18
CA LEU A 282 -0.62 -13.36 -12.24
C LEU A 282 -1.24 -14.77 -12.38
N ARG A 283 -2.11 -15.00 -13.38
CA ARG A 283 -2.75 -16.31 -13.58
C ARG A 283 -1.70 -17.40 -13.77
N GLU A 284 -0.70 -17.16 -14.59
CA GLU A 284 0.40 -18.10 -14.84
C GLU A 284 1.22 -18.42 -13.58
N SER A 285 1.35 -17.48 -12.65
CA SER A 285 2.02 -17.75 -11.37
C SER A 285 1.23 -18.73 -10.52
N LEU A 286 -0.10 -18.62 -10.51
CA LEU A 286 -0.95 -19.54 -9.76
C LEU A 286 -0.96 -20.94 -10.40
N LEU A 287 -0.99 -21.00 -11.74
CA LEU A 287 -0.86 -22.24 -12.51
C LEU A 287 0.48 -22.94 -12.24
N ALA A 288 1.59 -22.19 -12.31
CA ALA A 288 2.93 -22.73 -12.04
C ALA A 288 3.11 -23.21 -10.59
N ALA A 289 2.38 -22.60 -9.63
CA ALA A 289 2.41 -23.00 -8.24
C ALA A 289 1.53 -24.22 -7.95
N GLY A 290 0.27 -24.20 -8.39
CA GLY A 290 -0.77 -25.13 -7.98
C GLY A 290 -1.28 -26.11 -9.05
N GLY A 291 -0.88 -25.93 -10.32
CA GLY A 291 -1.33 -26.76 -11.43
C GLY A 291 -2.68 -26.31 -12.04
N GLU A 292 -3.06 -27.01 -13.12
CA GLU A 292 -4.25 -26.64 -13.92
C GLU A 292 -5.56 -26.75 -13.16
N ASP A 293 -5.71 -27.76 -12.32
CA ASP A 293 -6.92 -27.97 -11.52
C ASP A 293 -7.26 -26.80 -10.62
N LEU A 294 -6.24 -26.09 -10.10
CA LEU A 294 -6.45 -24.91 -9.27
C LEU A 294 -7.02 -23.75 -10.09
N VAL A 295 -6.51 -23.54 -11.31
CA VAL A 295 -6.85 -22.39 -12.15
C VAL A 295 -8.14 -22.61 -12.95
N ALA A 296 -8.49 -23.87 -13.22
CA ALA A 296 -9.69 -24.23 -13.98
C ALA A 296 -10.99 -24.00 -13.21
N ARG A 297 -10.95 -23.75 -11.90
CA ARG A 297 -12.14 -23.48 -11.09
C ARG A 297 -12.71 -22.09 -11.39
N PRO A 298 -14.05 -21.92 -11.33
CA PRO A 298 -14.71 -20.64 -11.62
C PRO A 298 -14.20 -19.48 -10.76
N ASP A 299 -13.90 -19.77 -9.51
CA ASP A 299 -13.30 -18.81 -8.56
C ASP A 299 -12.23 -19.53 -7.72
N PRO A 300 -10.97 -19.52 -8.15
CA PRO A 300 -9.89 -20.21 -7.45
C PRO A 300 -9.70 -19.77 -6.01
N LEU A 301 -9.97 -18.51 -5.69
CA LEU A 301 -9.80 -17.98 -4.34
C LEU A 301 -10.98 -18.33 -3.43
N SER A 302 -12.19 -18.44 -3.97
CA SER A 302 -13.39 -18.75 -3.21
C SER A 302 -13.33 -20.16 -2.60
N TYR A 303 -12.97 -21.17 -3.38
CA TYR A 303 -12.90 -22.53 -2.85
C TYR A 303 -11.75 -22.76 -1.86
N LEU A 304 -10.75 -21.90 -1.89
CA LEU A 304 -9.67 -21.89 -0.91
C LEU A 304 -10.07 -21.20 0.40
N LEU A 305 -11.34 -20.89 0.60
CA LEU A 305 -11.89 -20.16 1.74
C LEU A 305 -11.33 -18.73 1.85
N PHE A 306 -10.74 -18.20 0.75
CA PHE A 306 -10.13 -16.90 0.76
C PHE A 306 -11.11 -15.79 1.17
N PHE A 307 -12.36 -15.87 0.70
CA PHE A 307 -13.40 -14.89 0.98
C PHE A 307 -14.25 -15.22 2.21
N ASN A 308 -14.14 -16.42 2.77
CA ASN A 308 -14.91 -16.78 3.96
C ASN A 308 -14.28 -16.13 5.20
N ARG A 309 -15.13 -15.49 6.03
CA ARG A 309 -14.71 -14.83 7.27
C ARG A 309 -14.59 -15.80 8.44
N ASP A 310 -15.27 -16.95 8.35
CA ASP A 310 -15.46 -17.92 9.43
C ASP A 310 -14.54 -19.15 9.32
N GLY A 311 -13.37 -18.99 8.74
CA GLY A 311 -12.36 -20.03 8.59
C GLY A 311 -11.15 -19.81 9.50
#